data_50a43c0f65e6d2bc40919f68b52fa167
#
_entry.id   50a43c0f65e6d2bc40919f68b52fa167
#
_cell.length_a   1.000
_cell.length_b   1.000
_cell.length_c   1.000
_cell.angle_alpha   90.00
_cell.angle_beta   90.00
_cell.angle_gamma   90.00
#
_symmetry.space_group_name_H-M   'P 1'
#
loop_
_entity.id
_entity.type
_entity.pdbx_description
1 polymer ?
#
loop_
_entity_poly.entity_id
_entity_poly.type
_entity_poly.pdbx_seq_one_letter_code
_entity_poly.pdbx_strand_id
1 'polypeptide(L)'
;MRKIFKGMLAIACLGVLTFGGVACGESVTAYEIAVQNGFRGTEAEWLRSLRGADGEDGEDLDATKLYQAAVENGYEGSFLDFCKTLNITVPENNDTKTIAENVRSVVSIYCRYSKTSKGNGWLGSAATKSYGSQAGSGVIIELNKEAGNALIITNYHVIYNSESDEKGLLKDIWVYPYGAYNRFNAEKGDESGDGIKATYVGGAMDYDIAILRVEGSEYIKNSQVTEAKIGDSDTVQLGEETFVIGNPAGAGIAVTNGIVSVDSEYISMGALDNRDLNRDGYVDGVSFRVMRTSAAINSGNSGGGMFNAKGELIGIVNAKSGGTTTDNMGYALPITLVKAVCENILANGKRVSRAMLGITISTTASKAVVDENGQLSIEEEFSVVTAASSGAASYGKMNAGDVFISASINGGEKLVFTREYQLAYVLLAVRKGDTVTFEMRNSSGEETTVAITFDKDEYFTIFA
;
A
#
# COMPACT_ATOMS: atom_id res chain seq x y z
N MET A 1 10.87 -49.39 -19.71
CA MET A 1 11.77 -49.50 -20.89
C MET A 1 11.84 -48.10 -21.47
N ARG A 2 12.77 -47.43 -21.00
CA ARG A 2 13.92 -46.79 -21.66
C ARG A 2 13.63 -46.35 -23.10
N LYS A 3 13.60 -45.03 -23.30
CA LYS A 3 14.41 -44.38 -24.32
C LYS A 3 14.70 -42.94 -23.86
N ILE A 4 15.91 -42.83 -23.36
CA ILE A 4 16.73 -41.64 -23.22
C ILE A 4 16.94 -41.07 -24.62
N PHE A 5 16.46 -39.87 -24.91
CA PHE A 5 17.03 -39.06 -25.98
C PHE A 5 17.74 -37.89 -25.30
N LYS A 6 19.04 -38.08 -25.21
CA LYS A 6 20.03 -37.06 -24.91
C LYS A 6 19.95 -35.98 -26.00
N GLY A 7 19.35 -34.87 -25.73
CA GLY A 7 19.62 -33.61 -26.42
C GLY A 7 21.03 -33.19 -25.99
N MET A 8 21.99 -33.63 -26.71
CA MET A 8 23.40 -33.30 -26.57
C MET A 8 23.55 -31.88 -27.14
N LEU A 9 23.40 -30.84 -26.35
CA LEU A 9 24.21 -29.66 -26.60
C LEU A 9 25.59 -30.02 -26.04
N ALA A 10 26.38 -30.66 -26.87
CA ALA A 10 27.76 -30.91 -26.61
C ALA A 10 28.45 -29.55 -26.53
N ILE A 11 28.65 -29.05 -25.33
CA ILE A 11 29.80 -28.21 -25.04
C ILE A 11 30.98 -29.17 -25.01
N ALA A 12 31.32 -29.68 -26.17
CA ALA A 12 32.58 -30.31 -26.46
C ALA A 12 33.51 -29.22 -27.00
N CYS A 13 34.00 -28.37 -26.12
CA CYS A 13 35.13 -27.50 -26.41
C CYS A 13 36.04 -27.46 -25.20
N LEU A 14 36.53 -28.64 -24.83
CA LEU A 14 37.86 -28.77 -24.18
C LEU A 14 38.86 -29.03 -25.30
N GLY A 15 39.23 -27.97 -25.98
CA GLY A 15 40.42 -27.94 -26.83
C GLY A 15 41.39 -26.97 -26.20
N VAL A 16 42.39 -27.53 -25.51
CA VAL A 16 43.55 -26.79 -25.05
C VAL A 16 44.18 -26.11 -26.25
N LEU A 17 44.13 -24.79 -26.32
CA LEU A 17 44.99 -23.99 -27.20
C LEU A 17 45.87 -23.09 -26.34
N THR A 18 47.11 -23.52 -26.21
CA THR A 18 48.21 -22.66 -25.80
C THR A 18 48.38 -21.53 -26.80
N PHE A 19 48.14 -20.31 -26.40
CA PHE A 19 48.56 -19.15 -27.17
C PHE A 19 49.56 -18.33 -26.37
N GLY A 20 50.73 -18.27 -26.97
CA GLY A 20 51.73 -17.27 -26.64
C GLY A 20 51.35 -15.92 -27.24
N GLY A 21 51.43 -14.92 -26.43
CA GLY A 21 51.62 -13.52 -26.59
C GLY A 21 51.09 -12.79 -27.83
N VAL A 22 50.31 -11.76 -27.62
CA VAL A 22 50.61 -10.35 -27.92
C VAL A 22 49.49 -9.47 -27.42
N ALA A 23 49.85 -8.39 -26.77
CA ALA A 23 48.98 -7.34 -26.23
C ALA A 23 48.25 -6.58 -27.34
N CYS A 24 46.96 -6.35 -27.15
CA CYS A 24 46.24 -5.10 -27.37
C CYS A 24 44.76 -5.35 -27.03
N GLY A 25 44.21 -4.55 -26.12
CA GLY A 25 42.86 -4.77 -25.56
C GLY A 25 41.76 -4.47 -26.54
N GLU A 26 41.18 -5.51 -27.12
CA GLU A 26 39.77 -5.48 -27.56
C GLU A 26 39.02 -6.51 -26.72
N SER A 27 37.98 -6.08 -26.05
CA SER A 27 37.13 -6.98 -25.27
C SER A 27 36.42 -7.95 -26.20
N VAL A 28 36.81 -9.24 -26.13
CA VAL A 28 36.19 -10.28 -26.94
C VAL A 28 34.73 -10.45 -26.52
N THR A 29 33.81 -10.34 -27.46
CA THR A 29 32.36 -10.50 -27.20
C THR A 29 31.99 -11.97 -27.02
N ALA A 30 30.93 -12.27 -26.32
CA ALA A 30 30.44 -13.65 -26.13
C ALA A 30 30.10 -14.33 -27.46
N TYR A 31 29.69 -13.59 -28.48
CA TYR A 31 29.47 -14.07 -29.83
C TYR A 31 30.80 -14.46 -30.52
N GLU A 32 31.85 -13.66 -30.40
CA GLU A 32 33.17 -13.96 -30.97
C GLU A 32 33.75 -15.22 -30.34
N ILE A 33 33.54 -15.44 -29.04
CA ILE A 33 33.91 -16.69 -28.36
C ILE A 33 33.14 -17.87 -28.97
N ALA A 34 31.83 -17.72 -29.22
CA ALA A 34 31.02 -18.76 -29.84
C ALA A 34 31.53 -19.10 -31.28
N VAL A 35 31.89 -18.07 -32.06
CA VAL A 35 32.48 -18.23 -33.40
C VAL A 35 33.83 -18.95 -33.34
N GLN A 36 34.69 -18.57 -32.40
CA GLN A 36 35.99 -19.24 -32.17
C GLN A 36 35.82 -20.72 -31.79
N ASN A 37 34.72 -21.04 -31.11
CA ASN A 37 34.37 -22.41 -30.74
C ASN A 37 33.51 -23.14 -31.78
N GLY A 38 33.45 -22.62 -33.02
CA GLY A 38 32.90 -23.35 -34.18
C GLY A 38 31.45 -23.00 -34.52
N PHE A 39 30.84 -21.99 -33.90
CA PHE A 39 29.54 -21.49 -34.32
C PHE A 39 29.64 -20.85 -35.71
N ARG A 40 28.78 -21.24 -36.62
CA ARG A 40 28.70 -20.69 -37.99
C ARG A 40 27.35 -20.06 -38.21
N GLY A 41 27.29 -18.76 -38.19
CA GLY A 41 26.07 -17.96 -38.35
C GLY A 41 26.30 -16.52 -37.94
N THR A 42 25.29 -15.70 -38.08
CA THR A 42 25.29 -14.32 -37.59
C THR A 42 25.05 -14.25 -36.08
N GLU A 43 25.41 -13.15 -35.47
CA GLU A 43 25.15 -12.91 -34.05
C GLU A 43 23.65 -13.08 -33.70
N ALA A 44 22.77 -12.62 -34.60
CA ALA A 44 21.30 -12.78 -34.43
C ALA A 44 20.86 -14.25 -34.51
N GLU A 45 21.56 -15.08 -35.29
CA GLU A 45 21.30 -16.53 -35.35
C GLU A 45 21.87 -17.24 -34.11
N TRP A 46 23.01 -16.80 -33.61
CA TRP A 46 23.54 -17.28 -32.35
C TRP A 46 22.63 -16.95 -31.16
N LEU A 47 22.18 -15.71 -31.05
CA LEU A 47 21.20 -15.31 -30.04
C LEU A 47 19.89 -16.10 -30.16
N ARG A 48 19.47 -16.41 -31.40
CA ARG A 48 18.28 -17.24 -31.61
C ARG A 48 18.50 -18.69 -31.21
N SER A 49 19.72 -19.22 -31.39
CA SER A 49 20.07 -20.58 -30.99
C SER A 49 20.15 -20.78 -29.48
N LEU A 50 20.31 -19.67 -28.71
CA LEU A 50 20.28 -19.66 -27.26
C LEU A 50 18.84 -19.60 -26.71
N ARG A 51 17.86 -19.21 -27.53
CA ARG A 51 16.45 -19.37 -27.20
C ARG A 51 16.07 -20.82 -27.41
N GLY A 52 15.68 -21.52 -26.36
CA GLY A 52 15.07 -22.84 -26.49
C GLY A 52 13.91 -22.80 -27.49
N ALA A 53 13.70 -23.87 -28.25
CA ALA A 53 12.49 -24.00 -29.05
C ALA A 53 11.26 -23.95 -28.14
N ASP A 54 10.19 -23.28 -28.61
CA ASP A 54 8.87 -23.38 -27.98
C ASP A 54 8.45 -24.83 -27.93
N GLY A 55 8.59 -25.49 -26.76
CA GLY A 55 8.28 -26.90 -26.61
C GLY A 55 8.52 -27.38 -25.20
N GLU A 56 7.56 -28.16 -24.73
CA GLU A 56 7.44 -28.82 -23.44
C GLU A 56 8.79 -29.23 -22.81
N ASP A 57 8.99 -28.84 -21.54
CA ASP A 57 10.07 -29.26 -20.65
C ASP A 57 11.51 -28.83 -21.01
N GLY A 58 11.74 -27.59 -21.38
CA GLY A 58 13.08 -26.99 -21.38
C GLY A 58 13.57 -26.72 -19.95
N GLU A 59 14.70 -27.31 -19.53
CA GLU A 59 15.37 -26.80 -18.33
C GLU A 59 15.66 -25.30 -18.52
N ASP A 60 15.26 -24.47 -17.56
CA ASP A 60 15.50 -23.04 -17.60
C ASP A 60 16.96 -22.74 -17.84
N LEU A 61 17.25 -21.84 -18.80
CA LEU A 61 18.60 -21.45 -19.15
C LEU A 61 19.26 -20.80 -17.93
N ASP A 62 20.15 -21.51 -17.27
CA ASP A 62 20.88 -21.01 -16.12
C ASP A 62 21.96 -20.00 -16.56
N ALA A 63 21.57 -18.70 -16.59
CA ALA A 63 22.47 -17.61 -16.96
C ALA A 63 23.73 -17.56 -16.10
N THR A 64 23.68 -18.05 -14.87
CA THR A 64 24.84 -18.10 -13.96
C THR A 64 25.86 -19.14 -14.46
N LYS A 65 25.40 -20.30 -14.88
CA LYS A 65 26.30 -21.33 -15.48
C LYS A 65 26.92 -20.87 -16.80
N LEU A 66 26.12 -20.15 -17.62
CA LEU A 66 26.66 -19.57 -18.86
C LEU A 66 27.73 -18.52 -18.59
N TYR A 67 27.50 -17.65 -17.60
CA TYR A 67 28.48 -16.67 -17.17
C TYR A 67 29.76 -17.32 -16.63
N GLN A 68 29.66 -18.34 -15.79
CA GLN A 68 30.81 -19.08 -15.28
C GLN A 68 31.63 -19.69 -16.42
N ALA A 69 30.95 -20.31 -17.38
CA ALA A 69 31.62 -20.84 -18.57
C ALA A 69 32.30 -19.74 -19.41
N ALA A 70 31.69 -18.56 -19.53
CA ALA A 70 32.29 -17.42 -20.22
C ALA A 70 33.54 -16.90 -19.50
N VAL A 71 33.52 -16.79 -18.18
CA VAL A 71 34.67 -16.38 -17.35
C VAL A 71 35.82 -17.40 -17.47
N GLU A 72 35.51 -18.70 -17.43
CA GLU A 72 36.47 -19.75 -17.62
C GLU A 72 37.13 -19.70 -19.02
N ASN A 73 36.43 -19.12 -20.00
CA ASN A 73 36.92 -18.90 -21.36
C ASN A 73 37.45 -17.47 -21.62
N GLY A 74 37.74 -16.71 -20.58
CA GLY A 74 38.42 -15.41 -20.65
C GLY A 74 37.52 -14.17 -20.74
N TYR A 75 36.23 -14.30 -20.43
CA TYR A 75 35.36 -13.12 -20.28
C TYR A 75 35.69 -12.36 -18.98
N GLU A 76 36.04 -11.08 -19.09
CA GLU A 76 36.46 -10.25 -17.94
C GLU A 76 35.35 -9.29 -17.43
N GLY A 77 34.17 -9.27 -18.04
CA GLY A 77 33.03 -8.43 -17.62
C GLY A 77 32.28 -8.97 -16.42
N SER A 78 31.46 -8.12 -15.79
CA SER A 78 30.59 -8.57 -14.71
C SER A 78 29.47 -9.49 -15.23
N PHE A 79 28.81 -10.25 -14.33
CA PHE A 79 27.63 -11.05 -14.66
C PHE A 79 26.53 -10.18 -15.29
N LEU A 80 26.32 -8.97 -14.78
CA LEU A 80 25.34 -8.03 -15.30
C LEU A 80 25.68 -7.58 -16.74
N ASP A 81 26.96 -7.33 -17.02
CA ASP A 81 27.41 -6.95 -18.35
C ASP A 81 27.29 -8.14 -19.33
N PHE A 82 27.57 -9.35 -18.87
CA PHE A 82 27.31 -10.56 -19.63
C PHE A 82 25.82 -10.73 -19.99
N CYS A 83 24.92 -10.56 -19.02
CA CYS A 83 23.48 -10.63 -19.26
C CYS A 83 23.00 -9.53 -20.22
N LYS A 84 23.55 -8.31 -20.14
CA LYS A 84 23.26 -7.23 -21.10
C LYS A 84 23.70 -7.60 -22.52
N THR A 85 24.84 -8.25 -22.69
CA THR A 85 25.30 -8.69 -24.02
C THR A 85 24.41 -9.76 -24.64
N LEU A 86 23.71 -10.52 -23.81
CA LEU A 86 22.75 -11.54 -24.25
C LEU A 86 21.30 -11.01 -24.38
N ASN A 87 21.05 -9.71 -24.15
CA ASN A 87 19.71 -9.15 -24.00
C ASN A 87 18.85 -9.90 -22.96
N ILE A 88 19.48 -10.57 -22.02
CA ILE A 88 18.82 -11.17 -20.88
C ILE A 88 18.54 -10.02 -19.90
N THR A 89 17.28 -9.68 -19.73
CA THR A 89 16.87 -8.82 -18.62
C THR A 89 17.05 -9.63 -17.34
N VAL A 90 18.18 -9.45 -16.67
CA VAL A 90 18.28 -9.90 -15.28
C VAL A 90 17.34 -8.98 -14.53
N PRO A 91 16.31 -9.49 -13.86
CA PRO A 91 15.61 -8.70 -12.88
C PRO A 91 16.72 -8.26 -11.91
N GLU A 92 17.04 -6.97 -11.89
CA GLU A 92 17.77 -6.44 -10.76
C GLU A 92 16.88 -6.75 -9.58
N ASN A 93 17.24 -7.74 -8.78
CA ASN A 93 16.59 -7.92 -7.49
C ASN A 93 17.04 -6.71 -6.63
N ASN A 94 16.39 -5.59 -6.89
CA ASN A 94 16.61 -4.31 -6.23
C ASN A 94 15.89 -4.25 -4.89
N ASP A 95 15.34 -5.37 -4.39
CA ASP A 95 14.52 -5.39 -3.17
C ASP A 95 15.25 -4.73 -2.02
N THR A 96 16.53 -5.07 -1.82
CA THR A 96 17.34 -4.46 -0.77
C THR A 96 17.49 -2.96 -0.94
N LYS A 97 17.67 -2.46 -2.16
CA LYS A 97 17.78 -1.03 -2.45
C LYS A 97 16.41 -0.36 -2.28
N THR A 98 15.37 -0.94 -2.84
CA THR A 98 13.98 -0.47 -2.72
C THR A 98 13.56 -0.40 -1.25
N ILE A 99 13.85 -1.44 -0.47
CA ILE A 99 13.60 -1.46 0.98
C ILE A 99 14.40 -0.36 1.68
N ALA A 100 15.71 -0.24 1.39
CA ALA A 100 16.56 0.78 2.00
C ALA A 100 16.11 2.22 1.69
N GLU A 101 15.49 2.47 0.56
CA GLU A 101 14.88 3.74 0.22
C GLU A 101 13.58 3.96 1.02
N ASN A 102 12.73 2.96 1.10
CA ASN A 102 11.41 3.08 1.73
C ASN A 102 11.43 3.07 3.26
N VAL A 103 12.37 2.38 3.92
CA VAL A 103 12.48 2.43 5.39
C VAL A 103 12.72 3.85 5.89
N ARG A 104 13.29 4.73 5.06
CA ARG A 104 13.54 6.14 5.41
C ARG A 104 12.30 7.02 5.36
N SER A 105 11.21 6.53 4.75
CA SER A 105 9.91 7.20 4.76
C SER A 105 8.98 6.72 5.87
N VAL A 106 9.38 5.69 6.64
CA VAL A 106 8.57 5.12 7.71
C VAL A 106 9.12 5.55 9.07
N VAL A 107 8.21 5.85 9.98
CA VAL A 107 8.53 6.26 11.35
C VAL A 107 7.86 5.35 12.38
N SER A 108 8.52 5.11 13.50
CA SER A 108 7.88 4.57 14.70
C SER A 108 7.10 5.67 15.39
N ILE A 109 5.89 5.38 15.85
CA ILE A 109 5.05 6.31 16.62
C ILE A 109 4.87 5.77 18.03
N TYR A 110 5.01 6.65 19.01
CA TYR A 110 4.72 6.37 20.42
C TYR A 110 3.82 7.46 20.96
N CYS A 111 2.70 7.04 21.55
CA CYS A 111 1.76 7.95 22.20
C CYS A 111 1.75 7.65 23.70
N ARG A 112 1.97 8.69 24.50
CA ARG A 112 1.89 8.62 25.96
C ARG A 112 0.52 9.04 26.44
N TYR A 113 -0.01 8.34 27.44
CA TYR A 113 -1.26 8.66 28.10
C TYR A 113 -1.19 8.42 29.58
N SER A 114 -2.12 9.01 30.33
CA SER A 114 -2.29 8.73 31.74
C SER A 114 -3.61 7.99 32.00
N LYS A 115 -3.64 7.22 33.08
CA LYS A 115 -4.82 6.51 33.55
C LYS A 115 -4.91 6.64 35.06
N THR A 116 -6.01 7.26 35.53
CA THR A 116 -6.28 7.46 36.95
C THR A 116 -7.25 6.40 37.46
N SER A 117 -6.76 5.48 38.25
CA SER A 117 -7.61 4.51 38.93
C SER A 117 -8.18 5.08 40.23
N LYS A 118 -9.51 5.03 40.39
CA LYS A 118 -10.16 5.38 41.65
C LYS A 118 -9.87 4.28 42.65
N GLY A 119 -9.36 4.66 43.83
CA GLY A 119 -9.16 3.69 44.90
C GLY A 119 -10.49 3.10 45.39
N ASN A 120 -10.58 1.77 45.43
CA ASN A 120 -11.76 1.00 45.81
C ASN A 120 -11.76 0.62 47.30
N GLY A 121 -11.31 1.49 48.16
CA GLY A 121 -11.26 1.17 49.59
C GLY A 121 -12.29 1.93 50.41
N TRP A 122 -13.01 1.22 51.33
CA TRP A 122 -13.87 1.83 52.36
C TRP A 122 -13.09 2.80 53.25
N LEU A 123 -11.76 2.76 53.28
CA LEU A 123 -10.86 3.63 54.03
C LEU A 123 -10.13 4.67 53.13
N GLY A 124 -10.69 5.05 51.96
CA GLY A 124 -10.20 6.18 51.17
C GLY A 124 -8.79 5.97 50.61
N SER A 125 -8.59 4.89 49.84
CA SER A 125 -7.35 4.78 49.05
C SER A 125 -7.25 5.97 48.10
N ALA A 126 -6.11 6.65 48.11
CA ALA A 126 -5.86 7.76 47.20
C ALA A 126 -5.96 7.27 45.74
N ALA A 127 -6.49 8.12 44.87
CA ALA A 127 -6.47 7.85 43.43
C ALA A 127 -5.01 7.71 42.97
N THR A 128 -4.70 6.65 42.24
CA THR A 128 -3.35 6.40 41.72
C THR A 128 -3.35 6.73 40.24
N LYS A 129 -2.45 7.64 39.83
CA LYS A 129 -2.18 7.97 38.44
C LYS A 129 -1.05 7.09 37.92
N SER A 130 -1.30 6.35 36.85
CA SER A 130 -0.31 5.59 36.11
C SER A 130 -0.14 6.16 34.72
N TYR A 131 1.00 5.91 34.11
CA TYR A 131 1.28 6.30 32.73
C TYR A 131 1.41 5.05 31.88
N GLY A 132 0.89 5.12 30.67
CA GLY A 132 1.00 4.07 29.67
C GLY A 132 1.46 4.66 28.35
N SER A 133 1.81 3.77 27.45
CA SER A 133 2.11 4.12 26.07
C SER A 133 1.47 3.12 25.14
N GLN A 134 1.18 3.57 23.93
CA GLN A 134 0.86 2.71 22.80
C GLN A 134 1.81 3.03 21.65
N ALA A 135 2.15 2.02 20.87
CA ALA A 135 3.08 2.12 19.76
C ALA A 135 2.40 1.75 18.45
N GLY A 136 2.84 2.42 17.40
CA GLY A 136 2.43 2.18 16.02
C GLY A 136 3.50 2.64 15.06
N SER A 137 3.09 2.84 13.83
CA SER A 137 3.92 3.29 12.72
C SER A 137 3.26 4.47 12.00
N GLY A 138 4.03 5.15 11.18
CA GLY A 138 3.53 6.17 10.26
C GLY A 138 4.37 6.23 9.00
N VAL A 139 3.82 6.83 7.95
CA VAL A 139 4.50 7.04 6.67
C VAL A 139 4.56 8.52 6.37
N ILE A 140 5.74 9.02 6.07
CA ILE A 140 5.97 10.41 5.63
C ILE A 140 5.49 10.54 4.19
N ILE A 141 4.50 11.42 3.96
CA ILE A 141 3.88 11.63 2.63
C ILE A 141 4.22 13.00 2.04
N GLU A 142 4.64 13.92 2.87
CA GLU A 142 5.17 15.23 2.44
C GLU A 142 6.37 15.58 3.32
N LEU A 143 7.41 16.07 2.69
CA LEU A 143 8.65 16.42 3.36
C LEU A 143 9.20 17.76 2.86
N ASN A 144 9.35 18.72 3.78
CA ASN A 144 10.18 19.90 3.56
C ASN A 144 11.42 19.79 4.45
N LYS A 145 12.47 19.19 3.91
CA LYS A 145 13.70 18.89 4.65
C LYS A 145 14.42 20.14 5.14
N GLU A 146 14.43 21.21 4.34
CA GLU A 146 15.09 22.48 4.71
C GLU A 146 14.41 23.15 5.91
N ALA A 147 13.08 23.12 5.95
CA ALA A 147 12.31 23.63 7.07
C ALA A 147 12.27 22.66 8.27
N GLY A 148 12.60 21.38 8.06
CA GLY A 148 12.45 20.34 9.07
C GLY A 148 11.00 19.93 9.31
N ASN A 149 10.16 20.05 8.28
CA ASN A 149 8.73 19.78 8.36
C ASN A 149 8.36 18.48 7.64
N ALA A 150 7.39 17.76 8.19
CA ALA A 150 6.82 16.57 7.53
C ALA A 150 5.33 16.42 7.84
N LEU A 151 4.56 15.88 6.88
CA LEU A 151 3.25 15.29 7.11
C LEU A 151 3.37 13.77 7.11
N ILE A 152 2.73 13.15 8.09
CA ILE A 152 2.81 11.71 8.35
C ILE A 152 1.38 11.16 8.40
N ILE A 153 1.11 10.11 7.62
CA ILE A 153 -0.12 9.33 7.74
C ILE A 153 0.10 8.21 8.76
N THR A 154 -0.91 7.96 9.58
CA THR A 154 -0.99 6.80 10.47
C THR A 154 -2.46 6.36 10.62
N ASN A 155 -2.70 5.25 11.31
CA ASN A 155 -4.06 4.88 11.69
C ASN A 155 -4.57 5.75 12.85
N TYR A 156 -5.90 5.98 12.87
CA TYR A 156 -6.54 6.74 13.93
C TYR A 156 -6.41 6.03 15.29
N HIS A 157 -6.55 4.68 15.31
CA HIS A 157 -6.41 3.90 16.52
C HIS A 157 -5.01 3.96 17.15
N VAL A 158 -3.96 4.30 16.39
CA VAL A 158 -2.59 4.47 16.93
C VAL A 158 -2.50 5.67 17.86
N ILE A 159 -3.32 6.69 17.63
CA ILE A 159 -3.32 7.94 18.40
C ILE A 159 -4.60 8.14 19.23
N TYR A 160 -5.41 7.09 19.40
CA TYR A 160 -6.68 7.16 20.12
C TYR A 160 -6.72 6.12 21.24
N ASN A 161 -7.18 6.54 22.42
CA ASN A 161 -7.39 5.64 23.56
C ASN A 161 -8.59 6.09 24.40
N SER A 162 -9.70 5.36 24.27
CA SER A 162 -10.94 5.66 25.01
C SER A 162 -10.81 5.46 26.53
N GLU A 163 -9.83 4.68 26.98
CA GLU A 163 -9.63 4.37 28.40
C GLU A 163 -8.64 5.32 29.09
N SER A 164 -7.95 6.19 28.34
CA SER A 164 -7.06 7.21 28.90
C SER A 164 -7.82 8.28 29.67
N ASP A 165 -7.13 9.04 30.51
CA ASP A 165 -7.72 10.22 31.19
C ASP A 165 -8.19 11.26 30.17
N GLU A 166 -7.55 11.32 28.99
CA GLU A 166 -7.95 12.15 27.85
C GLU A 166 -9.23 11.67 27.17
N LYS A 167 -9.60 10.39 27.34
CA LYS A 167 -10.78 9.74 26.76
C LYS A 167 -10.94 9.97 25.26
N GLY A 168 -9.85 9.76 24.52
CA GLY A 168 -9.90 9.98 23.08
C GLY A 168 -8.52 10.19 22.46
N LEU A 169 -8.40 11.23 21.64
CA LEU A 169 -7.17 11.57 20.95
C LEU A 169 -6.05 11.90 21.92
N LEU A 170 -4.94 11.18 21.79
CA LEU A 170 -3.73 11.38 22.55
C LEU A 170 -2.97 12.58 21.99
N LYS A 171 -2.42 13.41 22.88
CA LYS A 171 -1.72 14.67 22.50
C LYS A 171 -0.22 14.58 22.64
N ASP A 172 0.26 13.61 23.42
CA ASP A 172 1.68 13.40 23.64
C ASP A 172 2.22 12.36 22.67
N ILE A 173 2.46 12.81 21.43
CA ILE A 173 2.83 11.97 20.29
C ILE A 173 4.29 12.23 19.93
N TRP A 174 5.06 11.14 19.81
CA TRP A 174 6.46 11.16 19.43
C TRP A 174 6.69 10.26 18.22
N VAL A 175 7.52 10.73 17.29
CA VAL A 175 7.90 9.97 16.10
C VAL A 175 9.42 9.78 16.08
N TYR A 176 9.84 8.59 15.65
CA TYR A 176 11.25 8.23 15.51
C TYR A 176 11.46 7.70 14.10
N PRO A 177 12.16 8.46 13.23
CA PRO A 177 12.58 7.97 11.93
C PRO A 177 13.54 6.77 12.05
N TYR A 178 13.68 6.02 10.95
CA TYR A 178 14.65 4.93 10.91
C TYR A 178 16.07 5.43 11.23
N GLY A 179 16.74 4.76 12.15
CA GLY A 179 18.07 5.12 12.64
C GLY A 179 18.07 6.06 13.83
N ALA A 180 16.94 6.65 14.22
CA ALA A 180 16.85 7.43 15.46
C ALA A 180 17.05 6.54 16.68
N TYR A 181 17.78 7.03 17.66
CA TYR A 181 17.99 6.30 18.92
C TYR A 181 16.74 6.41 19.79
N ASN A 182 15.95 5.34 19.81
CA ASN A 182 14.70 5.32 20.56
C ASN A 182 14.92 4.93 22.02
N ARG A 183 14.65 5.87 22.92
CA ARG A 183 14.56 5.66 24.38
C ARG A 183 13.25 6.22 24.93
N PHE A 184 12.15 5.87 24.26
CA PHE A 184 10.84 6.31 24.72
C PHE A 184 10.46 5.64 26.04
N ASN A 185 9.98 6.44 26.98
CA ASN A 185 9.53 6.00 28.29
C ASN A 185 8.12 6.53 28.57
N ALA A 186 7.20 5.65 29.02
CA ALA A 186 5.81 6.03 29.28
C ALA A 186 5.66 7.12 30.37
N GLU A 187 6.55 7.17 31.36
CA GLU A 187 6.47 8.16 32.43
C GLU A 187 7.08 9.51 32.04
N LYS A 188 8.17 9.50 31.26
CA LYS A 188 8.98 10.69 30.98
C LYS A 188 8.89 11.20 29.54
N GLY A 189 8.45 10.36 28.60
CA GLY A 189 8.51 10.65 27.17
C GLY A 189 9.84 10.22 26.55
N ASP A 190 10.37 10.98 25.61
CA ASP A 190 11.66 10.70 25.01
C ASP A 190 12.82 11.06 25.98
N GLU A 191 13.74 10.10 26.19
CA GLU A 191 14.96 10.28 26.97
C GLU A 191 16.23 10.24 26.10
N SER A 192 16.09 10.07 24.76
CA SER A 192 17.24 10.02 23.85
C SER A 192 17.64 11.38 23.28
N GLY A 193 16.67 12.25 23.10
CA GLY A 193 16.81 13.50 22.36
C GLY A 193 16.56 13.36 20.85
N ASP A 194 16.39 12.14 20.33
CA ASP A 194 16.11 11.88 18.90
C ASP A 194 14.61 11.81 18.58
N GLY A 195 13.77 11.69 19.62
CA GLY A 195 12.32 11.70 19.47
C GLY A 195 11.81 13.06 19.01
N ILE A 196 10.96 13.07 18.01
CA ILE A 196 10.40 14.27 17.41
C ILE A 196 8.93 14.39 17.83
N LYS A 197 8.55 15.53 18.39
CA LYS A 197 7.15 15.82 18.70
C LYS A 197 6.34 15.96 17.41
N ALA A 198 5.20 15.27 17.38
CA ALA A 198 4.23 15.41 16.32
C ALA A 198 2.90 15.94 16.85
N THR A 199 2.17 16.68 16.04
CA THR A 199 0.87 17.24 16.35
C THR A 199 -0.20 16.65 15.43
N TYR A 200 -1.37 16.40 15.98
CA TYR A 200 -2.53 15.95 15.20
C TYR A 200 -3.05 17.07 14.30
N VAL A 201 -3.15 16.79 13.00
CA VAL A 201 -3.71 17.72 11.99
C VAL A 201 -5.19 17.46 11.79
N GLY A 202 -5.58 16.20 11.62
CA GLY A 202 -6.95 15.79 11.37
C GLY A 202 -7.03 14.29 11.12
N GLY A 203 -8.25 13.76 11.08
CA GLY A 203 -8.48 12.33 10.84
C GLY A 203 -9.95 11.98 10.86
N ALA A 204 -10.24 10.70 10.64
CA ALA A 204 -11.57 10.13 10.75
C ALA A 204 -11.49 8.71 11.29
N MET A 205 -12.17 8.49 12.40
CA MET A 205 -12.22 7.20 13.09
C MET A 205 -12.86 6.11 12.22
N ASP A 206 -13.89 6.46 11.46
CA ASP A 206 -14.62 5.54 10.58
C ASP A 206 -13.82 5.12 9.33
N TYR A 207 -12.69 5.78 9.05
CA TYR A 207 -11.73 5.41 8.02
C TYR A 207 -10.42 4.88 8.61
N ASP A 208 -10.27 4.95 9.92
CA ASP A 208 -9.07 4.63 10.68
C ASP A 208 -7.80 5.31 10.13
N ILE A 209 -7.93 6.58 9.72
CA ILE A 209 -6.85 7.41 9.18
C ILE A 209 -6.67 8.67 10.02
N ALA A 210 -5.42 8.99 10.31
CA ALA A 210 -5.01 10.25 10.95
C ALA A 210 -3.78 10.84 10.26
N ILE A 211 -3.72 12.17 10.27
CA ILE A 211 -2.59 12.96 9.76
C ILE A 211 -1.90 13.62 10.94
N LEU A 212 -0.60 13.43 11.03
CA LEU A 212 0.28 14.09 11.98
C LEU A 212 1.20 15.08 11.26
N ARG A 213 1.63 16.11 11.97
CA ARG A 213 2.59 17.10 11.50
C ARG A 213 3.77 17.20 12.43
N VAL A 214 4.95 17.24 11.84
CA VAL A 214 6.21 17.66 12.46
C VAL A 214 6.59 19.00 11.89
N GLU A 215 7.06 19.93 12.73
CA GLU A 215 7.51 21.25 12.32
C GLU A 215 8.86 21.59 12.94
N GLY A 216 9.77 22.17 12.16
CA GLY A 216 11.03 22.72 12.60
C GLY A 216 12.03 21.73 13.20
N SER A 217 11.94 20.44 12.87
CA SER A 217 12.79 19.41 13.45
C SER A 217 14.23 19.47 12.93
N GLU A 218 15.17 19.71 13.83
CA GLU A 218 16.60 19.63 13.50
C GLU A 218 17.02 18.19 13.12
N TYR A 219 16.38 17.18 13.68
CA TYR A 219 16.63 15.79 13.28
C TYR A 219 16.28 15.57 11.80
N ILE A 220 15.10 16.01 11.35
CA ILE A 220 14.69 15.90 9.94
C ILE A 220 15.66 16.62 9.02
N LYS A 221 16.06 17.85 9.35
CA LYS A 221 17.01 18.65 8.53
C LYS A 221 18.32 17.91 8.28
N ASN A 222 18.83 17.21 9.29
CA ASN A 222 20.16 16.61 9.29
C ASN A 222 20.14 15.09 8.98
N SER A 223 18.97 14.46 8.87
CA SER A 223 18.82 13.01 8.63
C SER A 223 18.70 12.66 7.15
N GLN A 224 18.59 11.37 6.86
CA GLN A 224 18.35 10.84 5.51
C GLN A 224 16.88 10.41 5.29
N VAL A 225 15.95 10.98 6.08
CA VAL A 225 14.51 10.75 5.85
C VAL A 225 14.08 11.16 4.44
N THR A 226 13.11 10.46 3.91
CA THR A 226 12.51 10.72 2.60
C THR A 226 10.99 10.69 2.74
N GLU A 227 10.29 11.22 1.77
CA GLU A 227 8.85 10.97 1.61
C GLU A 227 8.63 9.67 0.83
N ALA A 228 7.49 9.02 1.06
CA ALA A 228 7.10 7.83 0.34
C ALA A 228 6.63 8.19 -1.08
N LYS A 229 7.01 7.38 -2.06
CA LYS A 229 6.45 7.45 -3.41
C LYS A 229 5.04 6.86 -3.38
N ILE A 230 4.02 7.66 -3.61
CA ILE A 230 2.62 7.21 -3.63
C ILE A 230 2.38 6.42 -4.92
N GLY A 231 1.87 5.20 -4.79
CA GLY A 231 1.44 4.34 -5.88
C GLY A 231 -0.06 4.45 -6.16
N ASP A 232 -0.56 3.49 -6.92
CA ASP A 232 -1.97 3.33 -7.22
C ASP A 232 -2.45 1.93 -6.81
N SER A 233 -3.24 1.86 -5.74
CA SER A 233 -3.74 0.59 -5.22
C SER A 233 -4.85 -0.03 -6.07
N ASP A 234 -5.43 0.70 -6.99
CA ASP A 234 -6.50 0.18 -7.85
C ASP A 234 -5.95 -0.57 -9.08
N THR A 235 -4.63 -0.47 -9.31
CA THR A 235 -3.91 -1.23 -10.36
C THR A 235 -3.14 -2.44 -9.84
N VAL A 236 -3.19 -2.68 -8.53
CA VAL A 236 -2.46 -3.78 -7.86
C VAL A 236 -3.01 -5.13 -8.32
N GLN A 237 -2.09 -6.08 -8.57
CA GLN A 237 -2.41 -7.42 -9.03
C GLN A 237 -2.36 -8.46 -7.91
N LEU A 238 -3.23 -9.48 -7.99
CA LEU A 238 -3.10 -10.66 -7.13
C LEU A 238 -1.76 -11.35 -7.37
N GLY A 239 -1.06 -11.69 -6.29
CA GLY A 239 0.27 -12.28 -6.35
C GLY A 239 1.41 -11.27 -6.47
N GLU A 240 1.13 -9.97 -6.64
CA GLU A 240 2.16 -8.92 -6.65
C GLU A 240 2.93 -8.90 -5.34
N GLU A 241 4.27 -8.87 -5.44
CA GLU A 241 5.15 -8.83 -4.27
C GLU A 241 4.97 -7.54 -3.48
N THR A 242 4.93 -7.66 -2.15
CA THR A 242 4.76 -6.53 -1.24
C THR A 242 5.74 -6.58 -0.08
N PHE A 243 6.15 -5.39 0.37
CA PHE A 243 6.93 -5.18 1.58
C PHE A 243 6.11 -4.37 2.57
N VAL A 244 5.99 -4.89 3.79
CA VAL A 244 5.39 -4.17 4.91
C VAL A 244 6.52 -3.62 5.79
N ILE A 245 6.51 -2.32 6.02
CA ILE A 245 7.50 -1.61 6.83
C ILE A 245 6.77 -0.92 7.99
N GLY A 246 7.16 -1.25 9.21
CA GLY A 246 6.53 -0.72 10.42
C GLY A 246 7.33 -1.00 11.68
N ASN A 247 6.73 -0.80 12.84
CA ASN A 247 7.34 -0.89 14.17
C ASN A 247 6.72 -2.04 14.99
N PRO A 248 6.94 -3.33 14.62
CA PRO A 248 6.29 -4.45 15.28
C PRO A 248 6.65 -4.51 16.76
N ALA A 249 5.64 -4.67 17.60
CA ALA A 249 5.74 -4.71 19.05
C ALA A 249 6.41 -3.48 19.71
N GLY A 250 6.55 -2.36 18.98
CA GLY A 250 7.27 -1.19 19.49
C GLY A 250 8.80 -1.40 19.58
N ALA A 251 9.35 -2.38 18.86
CA ALA A 251 10.76 -2.76 18.96
C ALA A 251 11.69 -2.05 17.95
N GLY A 252 11.14 -1.15 17.15
CA GLY A 252 11.83 -0.43 16.07
C GLY A 252 11.34 -0.84 14.69
N ILE A 253 11.79 -0.10 13.66
CA ILE A 253 11.38 -0.34 12.28
C ILE A 253 11.90 -1.69 11.80
N ALA A 254 11.00 -2.52 11.29
CA ALA A 254 11.29 -3.81 10.68
C ALA A 254 10.54 -3.96 9.35
N VAL A 255 11.01 -4.87 8.53
CA VAL A 255 10.47 -5.16 7.20
C VAL A 255 10.02 -6.61 7.16
N THR A 256 8.85 -6.86 6.61
CA THR A 256 8.36 -8.20 6.24
C THR A 256 7.92 -8.18 4.79
N ASN A 257 8.03 -9.30 4.09
CA ASN A 257 7.57 -9.42 2.72
C ASN A 257 6.44 -10.46 2.59
N GLY A 258 5.72 -10.35 1.50
CA GLY A 258 4.63 -11.24 1.13
C GLY A 258 4.10 -10.87 -0.25
N ILE A 259 2.87 -11.26 -0.52
CA ILE A 259 2.17 -10.95 -1.76
C ILE A 259 0.82 -10.32 -1.46
N VAL A 260 0.24 -9.65 -2.45
CA VAL A 260 -1.18 -9.28 -2.43
C VAL A 260 -2.00 -10.56 -2.58
N SER A 261 -2.73 -10.92 -1.54
CA SER A 261 -3.59 -12.11 -1.53
C SER A 261 -5.02 -11.81 -1.97
N VAL A 262 -5.48 -10.56 -1.72
CA VAL A 262 -6.78 -10.02 -2.16
C VAL A 262 -6.60 -8.53 -2.42
N ASP A 263 -7.05 -8.07 -3.58
CA ASP A 263 -6.97 -6.65 -4.00
C ASP A 263 -8.03 -5.78 -3.32
N SER A 264 -9.17 -6.34 -2.99
CA SER A 264 -10.27 -5.61 -2.32
C SER A 264 -11.20 -6.56 -1.60
N GLU A 265 -11.37 -6.34 -0.31
CA GLU A 265 -12.41 -6.97 0.52
C GLU A 265 -12.87 -6.01 1.62
N TYR A 266 -13.99 -6.32 2.26
CA TYR A 266 -14.47 -5.55 3.40
C TYR A 266 -14.32 -6.35 4.68
N ILE A 267 -13.74 -5.73 5.70
CA ILE A 267 -13.67 -6.27 7.06
C ILE A 267 -14.47 -5.38 8.01
N SER A 268 -15.04 -5.96 9.04
CA SER A 268 -15.74 -5.23 10.11
C SER A 268 -14.93 -5.29 11.40
N MET A 269 -14.77 -4.14 12.05
CA MET A 269 -14.12 -4.00 13.35
C MET A 269 -15.04 -3.20 14.29
N GLY A 270 -14.91 -3.39 15.61
CA GLY A 270 -15.63 -2.57 16.56
C GLY A 270 -15.19 -1.10 16.50
N ALA A 271 -16.15 -0.19 16.64
CA ALA A 271 -15.86 1.24 16.68
C ALA A 271 -14.93 1.59 17.84
N LEU A 272 -13.94 2.44 17.60
CA LEU A 272 -12.91 2.81 18.59
C LEU A 272 -13.46 3.56 19.81
N ASP A 273 -14.57 4.26 19.66
CA ASP A 273 -15.26 4.98 20.71
C ASP A 273 -16.28 4.13 21.48
N ASN A 274 -16.33 2.82 21.17
CA ASN A 274 -17.26 1.86 21.76
C ASN A 274 -18.72 2.28 21.63
N ARG A 275 -19.10 3.01 20.56
CA ARG A 275 -20.47 3.44 20.32
C ARG A 275 -21.39 2.23 20.10
N ASP A 276 -22.62 2.39 20.62
CA ASP A 276 -23.75 1.46 20.46
C ASP A 276 -24.97 2.31 20.10
N LEU A 277 -25.10 2.66 18.83
CA LEU A 277 -26.14 3.58 18.33
C LEU A 277 -27.51 2.91 18.29
N ASN A 278 -27.55 1.60 18.07
CA ASN A 278 -28.78 0.80 18.03
C ASN A 278 -29.23 0.34 19.42
N ARG A 279 -28.39 0.49 20.45
CA ARG A 279 -28.62 0.14 21.86
C ARG A 279 -28.95 -1.33 22.11
N ASP A 280 -28.27 -2.22 21.36
CA ASP A 280 -28.41 -3.66 21.53
C ASP A 280 -27.44 -4.25 22.57
N GLY A 281 -26.56 -3.42 23.13
CA GLY A 281 -25.55 -3.79 24.13
C GLY A 281 -24.22 -4.24 23.52
N TYR A 282 -24.05 -4.16 22.22
CA TYR A 282 -22.80 -4.47 21.53
C TYR A 282 -22.19 -3.21 20.90
N VAL A 283 -20.89 -3.19 20.76
CA VAL A 283 -20.19 -2.11 20.03
C VAL A 283 -20.52 -2.20 18.55
N ASP A 284 -20.95 -1.08 17.96
CA ASP A 284 -21.21 -1.00 16.52
C ASP A 284 -19.97 -1.36 15.69
N GLY A 285 -20.18 -2.09 14.59
CA GLY A 285 -19.15 -2.39 13.64
C GLY A 285 -18.88 -1.20 12.71
N VAL A 286 -17.59 -0.98 12.42
CA VAL A 286 -17.14 -0.10 11.34
C VAL A 286 -16.58 -0.99 10.24
N SER A 287 -17.03 -0.77 9.01
CA SER A 287 -16.60 -1.57 7.85
C SER A 287 -15.50 -0.81 7.10
N PHE A 288 -14.39 -1.49 6.87
CA PHE A 288 -13.25 -0.97 6.12
C PHE A 288 -13.05 -1.74 4.83
N ARG A 289 -12.85 -1.03 3.72
CA ARG A 289 -12.27 -1.64 2.52
C ARG A 289 -10.77 -1.82 2.75
N VAL A 290 -10.28 -3.02 2.51
CA VAL A 290 -8.88 -3.39 2.69
C VAL A 290 -8.35 -4.21 1.54
N MET A 291 -7.03 -4.21 1.37
CA MET A 291 -6.27 -5.23 0.65
C MET A 291 -5.74 -6.22 1.67
N ARG A 292 -5.65 -7.50 1.28
CA ARG A 292 -5.06 -8.54 2.11
C ARG A 292 -3.69 -8.93 1.58
N THR A 293 -2.74 -9.08 2.50
CA THR A 293 -1.38 -9.53 2.20
C THR A 293 -1.00 -10.75 3.04
N SER A 294 -0.10 -11.58 2.51
CA SER A 294 0.53 -12.66 3.26
C SER A 294 1.76 -12.20 4.07
N ALA A 295 2.19 -10.95 3.92
CA ALA A 295 3.26 -10.39 4.74
C ALA A 295 2.90 -10.44 6.23
N ALA A 296 3.87 -10.75 7.07
CA ALA A 296 3.64 -10.85 8.50
C ALA A 296 3.32 -9.48 9.11
N ILE A 297 2.10 -9.32 9.62
CA ILE A 297 1.63 -8.12 10.32
C ILE A 297 1.43 -8.45 11.80
N ASN A 298 2.01 -7.61 12.67
CA ASN A 298 1.90 -7.69 14.10
C ASN A 298 1.49 -6.34 14.68
N SER A 299 1.02 -6.36 15.94
CA SER A 299 0.74 -5.13 16.70
C SER A 299 1.96 -4.18 16.63
N GLY A 300 1.72 -2.93 16.33
CA GLY A 300 2.76 -1.91 16.10
C GLY A 300 3.08 -1.66 14.62
N ASN A 301 2.76 -2.58 13.69
CA ASN A 301 2.84 -2.30 12.25
C ASN A 301 1.73 -1.37 11.77
N SER A 302 0.63 -1.24 12.52
CA SER A 302 -0.48 -0.32 12.21
C SER A 302 0.01 1.09 11.93
N GLY A 303 -0.44 1.68 10.84
CA GLY A 303 -0.02 2.98 10.33
C GLY A 303 1.26 2.93 9.47
N GLY A 304 1.94 1.78 9.40
CA GLY A 304 3.10 1.57 8.53
C GLY A 304 2.71 1.41 7.06
N GLY A 305 3.71 1.41 6.19
CA GLY A 305 3.51 1.31 4.75
C GLY A 305 3.52 -0.12 4.24
N MET A 306 2.62 -0.41 3.29
CA MET A 306 2.73 -1.54 2.38
C MET A 306 3.17 -1.02 1.02
N PHE A 307 4.32 -1.50 0.56
CA PHE A 307 4.98 -1.06 -0.68
C PHE A 307 5.02 -2.20 -1.70
N ASN A 308 4.96 -1.87 -2.98
CA ASN A 308 5.19 -2.84 -4.05
C ASN A 308 6.69 -2.99 -4.37
N ALA A 309 7.04 -3.90 -5.29
CA ALA A 309 8.41 -4.13 -5.72
C ALA A 309 9.08 -2.91 -6.39
N LYS A 310 8.31 -1.93 -6.86
CA LYS A 310 8.81 -0.65 -7.40
C LYS A 310 9.08 0.40 -6.30
N GLY A 311 8.85 0.05 -5.03
CA GLY A 311 8.96 0.97 -3.90
C GLY A 311 7.84 1.99 -3.80
N GLU A 312 6.71 1.74 -4.43
CA GLU A 312 5.55 2.62 -4.34
C GLU A 312 4.67 2.20 -3.17
N LEU A 313 4.24 3.17 -2.38
CA LEU A 313 3.28 2.96 -1.29
C LEU A 313 1.92 2.61 -1.88
N ILE A 314 1.46 1.39 -1.68
CA ILE A 314 0.18 0.88 -2.17
C ILE A 314 -0.87 0.74 -1.07
N GLY A 315 -0.48 0.80 0.20
CA GLY A 315 -1.43 0.74 1.32
C GLY A 315 -0.85 1.16 2.65
N ILE A 316 -1.74 1.48 3.59
CA ILE A 316 -1.43 1.73 5.00
C ILE A 316 -1.87 0.52 5.81
N VAL A 317 -0.93 -0.13 6.49
CA VAL A 317 -1.20 -1.30 7.34
C VAL A 317 -2.19 -0.93 8.42
N ASN A 318 -3.30 -1.67 8.49
CA ASN A 318 -4.39 -1.37 9.43
C ASN A 318 -4.43 -2.37 10.58
N ALA A 319 -4.62 -3.64 10.26
CA ALA A 319 -4.95 -4.65 11.25
C ALA A 319 -4.41 -6.04 10.88
N LYS A 320 -4.38 -6.89 11.90
CA LYS A 320 -4.35 -8.33 11.77
C LYS A 320 -5.72 -8.85 12.21
N SER A 321 -6.24 -9.89 11.55
CA SER A 321 -7.48 -10.54 11.99
C SER A 321 -7.36 -10.93 13.48
N GLY A 322 -8.05 -10.18 14.33
CA GLY A 322 -8.08 -10.44 15.77
C GLY A 322 -9.03 -11.60 16.10
N GLY A 323 -8.53 -12.67 16.68
CA GLY A 323 -9.37 -13.69 17.34
C GLY A 323 -9.55 -15.01 16.61
N THR A 324 -8.93 -15.23 15.45
CA THR A 324 -8.83 -16.57 14.87
C THR A 324 -7.37 -16.98 14.71
N THR A 325 -7.11 -18.27 14.82
CA THR A 325 -5.80 -18.91 14.67
C THR A 325 -5.25 -18.87 13.23
N THR A 326 -5.73 -17.94 12.40
CA THR A 326 -5.32 -17.82 11.00
C THR A 326 -4.07 -16.95 10.94
N ASP A 327 -2.92 -17.58 10.84
CA ASP A 327 -1.66 -16.93 10.55
C ASP A 327 -1.65 -16.41 9.09
N ASN A 328 -0.86 -15.37 8.83
CA ASN A 328 -0.64 -14.79 7.48
C ASN A 328 -1.87 -14.12 6.83
N MET A 329 -2.72 -13.48 7.62
CA MET A 329 -3.78 -12.60 7.12
C MET A 329 -3.55 -11.18 7.62
N GLY A 330 -2.82 -10.40 6.86
CA GLY A 330 -2.57 -8.99 7.12
C GLY A 330 -3.47 -8.11 6.26
N TYR A 331 -3.93 -6.98 6.80
CA TYR A 331 -4.79 -6.02 6.11
C TYR A 331 -4.13 -4.66 5.99
N ALA A 332 -4.31 -4.03 4.83
CA ALA A 332 -3.89 -2.67 4.58
C ALA A 332 -5.03 -1.86 3.92
N LEU A 333 -5.20 -0.62 4.35
CA LEU A 333 -6.10 0.33 3.71
C LEU A 333 -5.48 0.73 2.35
N PRO A 334 -6.21 0.60 1.23
CA PRO A 334 -5.69 0.94 -0.09
C PRO A 334 -5.28 2.40 -0.19
N ILE A 335 -4.11 2.67 -0.78
CA ILE A 335 -3.53 4.03 -0.78
C ILE A 335 -4.39 5.03 -1.55
N THR A 336 -5.09 4.61 -2.60
CA THR A 336 -5.99 5.48 -3.36
C THR A 336 -7.14 6.00 -2.48
N LEU A 337 -7.73 5.12 -1.63
CA LEU A 337 -8.73 5.53 -0.63
C LEU A 337 -8.09 6.45 0.42
N VAL A 338 -6.93 6.06 0.97
CA VAL A 338 -6.23 6.84 2.00
C VAL A 338 -5.92 8.25 1.52
N LYS A 339 -5.44 8.39 0.28
CA LYS A 339 -5.18 9.68 -0.37
C LYS A 339 -6.45 10.54 -0.44
N ALA A 340 -7.56 9.98 -0.95
CA ALA A 340 -8.84 10.69 -1.03
C ALA A 340 -9.33 11.15 0.35
N VAL A 341 -9.17 10.32 1.39
CA VAL A 341 -9.50 10.68 2.78
C VAL A 341 -8.59 11.81 3.29
N CYS A 342 -7.28 11.73 3.08
CA CYS A 342 -6.32 12.75 3.51
C CYS A 342 -6.58 14.10 2.84
N GLU A 343 -6.79 14.13 1.52
CA GLU A 343 -7.14 15.34 0.77
C GLU A 343 -8.44 15.96 1.28
N ASN A 344 -9.43 15.11 1.61
CA ASN A 344 -10.69 15.56 2.19
C ASN A 344 -10.50 16.16 3.59
N ILE A 345 -9.71 15.52 4.47
CA ILE A 345 -9.38 16.03 5.82
C ILE A 345 -8.70 17.41 5.73
N LEU A 346 -7.71 17.54 4.85
CA LEU A 346 -6.97 18.80 4.69
C LEU A 346 -7.83 19.93 4.14
N ALA A 347 -8.78 19.62 3.25
CA ALA A 347 -9.72 20.58 2.67
C ALA A 347 -10.83 21.00 3.63
N ASN A 348 -11.27 20.13 4.55
CA ASN A 348 -12.44 20.36 5.40
C ASN A 348 -12.10 20.63 6.89
N GLY A 349 -10.89 21.05 7.19
CA GLY A 349 -10.54 21.52 8.53
C GLY A 349 -10.55 20.41 9.60
N LYS A 350 -9.83 19.33 9.36
CA LYS A 350 -9.53 18.23 10.30
C LYS A 350 -10.49 17.04 10.30
N ARG A 351 -11.55 17.05 9.51
CA ARG A 351 -12.57 15.98 9.47
C ARG A 351 -12.86 15.58 8.04
N VAL A 352 -13.36 14.36 7.86
CA VAL A 352 -13.88 13.93 6.58
C VAL A 352 -15.32 14.41 6.39
N SER A 353 -15.57 15.08 5.28
CA SER A 353 -16.90 15.47 4.82
C SER A 353 -17.21 14.70 3.54
N ARG A 354 -18.07 13.70 3.59
CA ARG A 354 -18.44 12.87 2.45
C ARG A 354 -19.84 13.20 1.97
N ALA A 355 -19.99 13.47 0.67
CA ALA A 355 -21.28 13.65 0.03
C ALA A 355 -22.09 12.35 0.09
N MET A 356 -23.39 12.46 0.27
CA MET A 356 -24.33 11.35 0.39
C MET A 356 -25.42 11.47 -0.66
N LEU A 357 -25.59 10.40 -1.45
CA LEU A 357 -26.69 10.30 -2.40
C LEU A 357 -28.04 9.99 -1.71
N GLY A 358 -27.97 9.30 -0.57
CA GLY A 358 -29.17 8.85 0.16
C GLY A 358 -29.81 7.60 -0.42
N ILE A 359 -29.05 6.80 -1.14
CA ILE A 359 -29.45 5.53 -1.76
C ILE A 359 -28.71 4.36 -1.10
N THR A 360 -29.22 3.15 -1.32
CA THR A 360 -28.50 1.91 -1.09
C THR A 360 -28.09 1.33 -2.46
N ILE A 361 -26.86 0.87 -2.56
CA ILE A 361 -26.34 0.21 -3.76
C ILE A 361 -25.95 -1.23 -3.46
N SER A 362 -25.83 -2.04 -4.49
CA SER A 362 -25.28 -3.39 -4.41
C SER A 362 -24.64 -3.77 -5.72
N THR A 363 -23.56 -4.53 -5.65
CA THR A 363 -22.98 -5.23 -6.81
C THR A 363 -23.99 -6.25 -7.33
N THR A 364 -24.31 -6.17 -8.62
CA THR A 364 -25.29 -7.03 -9.30
C THR A 364 -24.64 -8.08 -10.20
N ALA A 365 -23.42 -7.81 -10.66
CA ALA A 365 -22.59 -8.73 -11.41
C ALA A 365 -21.12 -8.50 -11.11
N SER A 366 -20.33 -9.56 -11.17
CA SER A 366 -18.88 -9.53 -11.03
C SER A 366 -18.27 -10.57 -11.96
N LYS A 367 -17.18 -10.18 -12.62
CA LYS A 367 -16.44 -11.08 -13.51
C LYS A 367 -14.95 -10.81 -13.42
N ALA A 368 -14.16 -11.87 -13.54
CA ALA A 368 -12.72 -11.76 -13.76
C ALA A 368 -12.46 -11.44 -15.23
N VAL A 369 -11.60 -10.48 -15.49
CA VAL A 369 -11.18 -10.06 -16.84
C VAL A 369 -9.66 -10.13 -16.90
N VAL A 370 -9.15 -10.65 -18.00
CA VAL A 370 -7.72 -10.66 -18.29
C VAL A 370 -7.51 -9.74 -19.49
N ASP A 371 -6.67 -8.73 -19.33
CA ASP A 371 -6.36 -7.80 -20.42
C ASP A 371 -5.38 -8.40 -21.45
N GLU A 372 -5.07 -7.64 -22.49
CA GLU A 372 -4.13 -8.05 -23.55
C GLU A 372 -2.69 -8.27 -23.07
N ASN A 373 -2.33 -7.74 -21.89
CA ASN A 373 -1.03 -7.92 -21.25
C ASN A 373 -1.02 -9.09 -20.25
N GLY A 374 -2.14 -9.81 -20.10
CA GLY A 374 -2.29 -10.90 -19.15
C GLY A 374 -2.58 -10.44 -17.71
N GLN A 375 -2.89 -9.16 -17.49
CA GLN A 375 -3.23 -8.65 -16.16
C GLN A 375 -4.67 -9.02 -15.79
N LEU A 376 -4.81 -9.60 -14.59
CA LEU A 376 -6.11 -10.02 -14.06
C LEU A 376 -6.74 -8.89 -13.27
N SER A 377 -7.98 -8.55 -13.57
CA SER A 377 -8.79 -7.62 -12.81
C SER A 377 -10.19 -8.16 -12.57
N ILE A 378 -10.89 -7.57 -11.61
CA ILE A 378 -12.32 -7.82 -11.39
C ILE A 378 -13.08 -6.61 -11.91
N GLU A 379 -14.05 -6.83 -12.76
CA GLU A 379 -15.04 -5.83 -13.14
C GLU A 379 -16.37 -6.15 -12.47
N GLU A 380 -16.97 -5.12 -11.88
CA GLU A 380 -18.26 -5.18 -11.19
C GLU A 380 -19.27 -4.29 -11.89
N GLU A 381 -20.49 -4.76 -11.95
CA GLU A 381 -21.65 -3.94 -12.25
C GLU A 381 -22.42 -3.74 -10.93
N PHE A 382 -22.79 -2.52 -10.60
CA PHE A 382 -23.53 -2.21 -9.39
C PHE A 382 -24.67 -1.24 -9.65
N SER A 383 -25.74 -1.38 -8.90
CA SER A 383 -26.98 -0.63 -9.11
C SER A 383 -27.57 -0.09 -7.82
N VAL A 384 -28.50 0.83 -7.98
CA VAL A 384 -29.36 1.32 -6.91
C VAL A 384 -30.31 0.20 -6.48
N VAL A 385 -30.27 -0.17 -5.20
CA VAL A 385 -31.22 -1.13 -4.58
C VAL A 385 -32.42 -0.40 -3.99
N THR A 386 -32.14 0.68 -3.22
CA THR A 386 -33.18 1.50 -2.61
C THR A 386 -32.98 2.93 -3.06
N ALA A 387 -34.04 3.49 -3.69
CA ALA A 387 -34.06 4.88 -4.10
C ALA A 387 -34.11 5.82 -2.88
N ALA A 388 -33.62 7.04 -3.08
CA ALA A 388 -33.54 8.04 -2.04
C ALA A 388 -34.92 8.49 -1.53
N SER A 389 -35.00 8.72 -0.21
CA SER A 389 -36.15 9.36 0.41
C SER A 389 -36.13 10.88 0.19
N SER A 390 -37.28 11.53 0.43
CA SER A 390 -37.41 13.00 0.35
C SER A 390 -36.37 13.68 1.25
N GLY A 391 -35.71 14.70 0.72
CA GLY A 391 -34.63 15.43 1.39
C GLY A 391 -33.21 14.98 1.04
N ALA A 392 -33.02 13.80 0.46
CA ALA A 392 -31.73 13.36 0.00
C ALA A 392 -31.33 13.97 -1.36
N ALA A 393 -30.03 14.04 -1.64
CA ALA A 393 -29.48 14.69 -2.85
C ALA A 393 -29.97 14.07 -4.17
N SER A 394 -30.15 12.74 -4.20
CA SER A 394 -30.62 12.02 -5.40
C SER A 394 -32.13 11.77 -5.46
N TYR A 395 -32.92 12.34 -4.53
CA TYR A 395 -34.38 12.12 -4.48
C TYR A 395 -35.06 12.45 -5.81
N GLY A 396 -35.82 11.48 -6.33
CA GLY A 396 -36.56 11.61 -7.59
C GLY A 396 -35.68 11.63 -8.84
N LYS A 397 -34.38 11.38 -8.71
CA LYS A 397 -33.43 11.38 -9.83
C LYS A 397 -32.86 10.01 -10.14
N MET A 398 -32.78 9.12 -9.16
CA MET A 398 -32.27 7.76 -9.29
C MET A 398 -33.33 6.77 -8.81
N ASN A 399 -33.51 5.67 -9.51
CA ASN A 399 -34.52 4.66 -9.21
C ASN A 399 -33.86 3.32 -8.91
N ALA A 400 -34.58 2.44 -8.20
CA ALA A 400 -34.11 1.08 -8.01
C ALA A 400 -33.93 0.38 -9.36
N GLY A 401 -32.80 -0.30 -9.54
CA GLY A 401 -32.39 -0.96 -10.77
C GLY A 401 -31.53 -0.09 -11.71
N ASP A 402 -31.37 1.20 -11.44
CA ASP A 402 -30.45 2.04 -12.22
C ASP A 402 -29.01 1.63 -11.95
N VAL A 403 -28.25 1.31 -13.01
CA VAL A 403 -26.86 0.83 -12.98
C VAL A 403 -25.91 2.01 -13.20
N PHE A 404 -24.86 2.11 -12.39
CA PHE A 404 -23.83 3.12 -12.52
C PHE A 404 -22.83 2.75 -13.63
N ILE A 405 -22.53 3.69 -14.53
CA ILE A 405 -21.53 3.54 -15.60
C ILE A 405 -20.32 4.41 -15.33
N SER A 406 -20.55 5.69 -15.06
CA SER A 406 -19.46 6.66 -14.84
C SER A 406 -19.93 7.86 -14.02
N ALA A 407 -18.96 8.65 -13.55
CA ALA A 407 -19.22 9.94 -12.92
C ALA A 407 -18.18 10.99 -13.34
N SER A 408 -18.60 12.26 -13.33
CA SER A 408 -17.69 13.41 -13.43
C SER A 408 -18.13 14.51 -12.47
N ILE A 409 -17.19 15.24 -11.88
CA ILE A 409 -17.45 16.36 -10.97
C ILE A 409 -17.23 17.66 -11.76
N ASN A 410 -18.24 18.54 -11.79
CA ASN A 410 -18.20 19.85 -12.46
C ASN A 410 -17.77 19.79 -13.94
N GLY A 411 -18.11 18.70 -14.64
CA GLY A 411 -17.70 18.50 -16.03
C GLY A 411 -16.20 18.23 -16.24
N GLY A 412 -15.48 17.89 -15.16
CA GLY A 412 -14.08 17.46 -15.21
C GLY A 412 -13.89 16.06 -15.79
N GLU A 413 -12.77 15.44 -15.49
CA GLU A 413 -12.44 14.09 -15.95
C GLU A 413 -13.50 13.07 -15.54
N LYS A 414 -13.82 12.18 -16.48
CA LYS A 414 -14.81 11.14 -16.27
C LYS A 414 -14.15 9.90 -15.67
N LEU A 415 -14.61 9.48 -14.51
CA LEU A 415 -14.31 8.18 -13.92
C LEU A 415 -15.32 7.14 -14.43
N VAL A 416 -14.88 6.19 -15.23
CA VAL A 416 -15.67 5.01 -15.61
C VAL A 416 -15.58 3.99 -14.47
N PHE A 417 -16.72 3.55 -13.97
CA PHE A 417 -16.76 2.59 -12.88
C PHE A 417 -16.47 1.18 -13.38
N THR A 418 -15.46 0.57 -12.80
CA THR A 418 -15.15 -0.86 -12.94
C THR A 418 -15.33 -1.62 -11.64
N ARG A 419 -15.44 -0.91 -10.51
CA ARG A 419 -15.61 -1.47 -9.16
C ARG A 419 -16.59 -0.60 -8.36
N GLU A 420 -17.42 -1.23 -7.56
CA GLU A 420 -18.43 -0.57 -6.74
C GLU A 420 -17.83 0.47 -5.78
N TYR A 421 -16.69 0.16 -5.16
CA TYR A 421 -16.02 1.06 -4.21
C TYR A 421 -15.58 2.40 -4.79
N GLN A 422 -15.42 2.53 -6.11
CA GLN A 422 -15.00 3.77 -6.77
C GLN A 422 -16.03 4.88 -6.62
N LEU A 423 -17.32 4.53 -6.39
CA LEU A 423 -18.33 5.53 -6.05
C LEU A 423 -17.97 6.30 -4.77
N ALA A 424 -17.38 5.63 -3.78
CA ALA A 424 -16.95 6.29 -2.54
C ALA A 424 -15.84 7.34 -2.80
N TYR A 425 -14.96 7.13 -3.77
CA TYR A 425 -13.93 8.11 -4.14
C TYR A 425 -14.55 9.38 -4.72
N VAL A 426 -15.53 9.21 -5.63
CA VAL A 426 -16.28 10.36 -6.17
C VAL A 426 -16.92 11.14 -5.04
N LEU A 427 -17.63 10.47 -4.12
CA LEU A 427 -18.34 11.13 -3.02
C LEU A 427 -17.41 11.78 -1.98
N LEU A 428 -16.20 11.28 -1.81
CA LEU A 428 -15.14 11.91 -0.98
C LEU A 428 -14.55 13.15 -1.65
N ALA A 429 -14.50 13.19 -2.98
CA ALA A 429 -13.95 14.32 -3.73
C ALA A 429 -14.93 15.51 -3.83
N VAL A 430 -16.24 15.26 -3.72
CA VAL A 430 -17.29 16.29 -3.83
C VAL A 430 -17.20 17.33 -2.70
N ARG A 431 -17.35 18.59 -3.06
CA ARG A 431 -17.45 19.74 -2.14
C ARG A 431 -18.82 20.40 -2.25
N LYS A 432 -19.20 21.16 -1.22
CA LYS A 432 -20.47 21.92 -1.23
C LYS A 432 -20.48 22.89 -2.40
N GLY A 433 -21.53 22.80 -3.21
CA GLY A 433 -21.71 23.57 -4.45
C GLY A 433 -21.35 22.81 -5.72
N ASP A 434 -20.63 21.67 -5.61
CA ASP A 434 -20.29 20.85 -6.76
C ASP A 434 -21.50 20.16 -7.36
N THR A 435 -21.43 19.93 -8.67
CA THR A 435 -22.37 19.10 -9.41
C THR A 435 -21.69 17.85 -9.90
N VAL A 436 -22.21 16.70 -9.51
CA VAL A 436 -21.77 15.40 -10.05
C VAL A 436 -22.73 14.96 -11.13
N THR A 437 -22.19 14.65 -12.30
CA THR A 437 -22.94 14.09 -13.43
C THR A 437 -22.62 12.59 -13.48
N PHE A 438 -23.66 11.77 -13.30
CA PHE A 438 -23.59 10.31 -13.41
C PHE A 438 -24.15 9.89 -14.80
N GLU A 439 -23.45 9.02 -15.49
CA GLU A 439 -24.03 8.23 -16.56
C GLU A 439 -24.51 6.92 -15.97
N MET A 440 -25.74 6.55 -16.27
CA MET A 440 -26.39 5.40 -15.70
C MET A 440 -27.18 4.67 -16.78
N ARG A 441 -27.40 3.38 -16.61
CA ARG A 441 -28.31 2.58 -17.42
C ARG A 441 -29.55 2.26 -16.60
N ASN A 442 -30.71 2.68 -17.06
CA ASN A 442 -31.95 2.43 -16.34
C ASN A 442 -32.40 0.95 -16.46
N SER A 443 -33.42 0.56 -15.72
CA SER A 443 -33.96 -0.81 -15.71
C SER A 443 -34.51 -1.27 -17.06
N SER A 444 -34.75 -0.36 -18.03
CA SER A 444 -35.12 -0.68 -19.40
C SER A 444 -33.93 -0.88 -20.34
N GLY A 445 -32.70 -0.70 -19.84
CA GLY A 445 -31.45 -0.81 -20.58
C GLY A 445 -31.03 0.46 -21.34
N GLU A 446 -31.74 1.58 -21.12
CA GLU A 446 -31.45 2.86 -21.78
C GLU A 446 -30.42 3.64 -20.94
N GLU A 447 -29.42 4.22 -21.60
CA GLU A 447 -28.44 5.08 -20.95
C GLU A 447 -29.03 6.47 -20.71
N THR A 448 -28.84 6.95 -19.50
CA THR A 448 -29.37 8.23 -19.00
C THR A 448 -28.28 9.00 -18.27
N THR A 449 -28.45 10.33 -18.23
CA THR A 449 -27.55 11.21 -17.49
C THR A 449 -28.29 11.84 -16.32
N VAL A 450 -27.73 11.70 -15.12
CA VAL A 450 -28.28 12.23 -13.86
C VAL A 450 -27.30 13.24 -13.27
N ALA A 451 -27.71 14.52 -13.21
CA ALA A 451 -26.92 15.57 -12.56
C ALA A 451 -27.45 15.87 -11.16
N ILE A 452 -26.54 15.85 -10.17
CA ILE A 452 -26.84 16.12 -8.76
C ILE A 452 -25.94 17.25 -8.27
N THR A 453 -26.54 18.34 -7.82
CA THR A 453 -25.80 19.43 -7.18
C THR A 453 -25.85 19.28 -5.67
N PHE A 454 -24.70 19.30 -5.02
CA PHE A 454 -24.54 19.14 -3.58
C PHE A 454 -24.44 20.52 -2.90
N ASP A 455 -25.54 21.28 -2.92
CA ASP A 455 -25.60 22.67 -2.45
C ASP A 455 -25.98 22.83 -0.98
N LYS A 456 -26.42 21.76 -0.31
CA LYS A 456 -26.88 21.78 1.08
C LYS A 456 -25.96 21.01 2.01
N ASP A 457 -25.81 21.50 3.25
CA ASP A 457 -25.00 20.83 4.28
C ASP A 457 -25.57 19.45 4.65
N GLU A 458 -26.89 19.27 4.59
CA GLU A 458 -27.57 17.99 4.86
C GLU A 458 -27.20 16.86 3.88
N TYR A 459 -26.60 17.22 2.73
CA TYR A 459 -26.10 16.24 1.76
C TYR A 459 -24.71 15.68 2.12
N PHE A 460 -24.14 16.11 3.23
CA PHE A 460 -22.84 15.65 3.69
C PHE A 460 -22.92 15.00 5.06
N THR A 461 -22.21 13.90 5.21
CA THR A 461 -21.94 13.28 6.51
C THR A 461 -20.52 13.62 6.94
N ILE A 462 -20.39 14.09 8.18
CA ILE A 462 -19.11 14.44 8.78
C ILE A 462 -18.64 13.26 9.63
N PHE A 463 -17.45 12.75 9.30
CA PHE A 463 -16.74 11.73 10.07
C PHE A 463 -15.58 12.40 10.83
N ALA A 464 -15.46 12.12 12.12
CA ALA A 464 -14.47 12.74 13.01
C ALA A 464 -13.48 11.72 13.59
#